data_3da83a917e2609d7985fc1a89e0f2984
#
_entry.id   3da83a917e2609d7985fc1a89e0f2984
#
_cell.length_a   1.000
_cell.length_b   1.000
_cell.length_c   1.000
_cell.angle_alpha   90.00
_cell.angle_beta   90.00
_cell.angle_gamma   90.00
#
_symmetry.space_group_name_H-M   'P 1'
#
loop_
_entity.id
_entity.type
_entity.pdbx_description
1 polymer ?
#
loop_
_entity_poly.entity_id
_entity_poly.type
_entity_poly.pdbx_seq_one_letter_code
_entity_poly.pdbx_strand_id
1 'polypeptide(L)'
;HGIVPVANTIDPATLTREEADIYRLIVRRYIAQFFPVHEFDATEVVLGIGDETFTAKGRVVRVEGWRILFEKDRRAAEEKRRKNPKAAGGRDPDAEDEDEDDAQTLPALRKGDVCDVRAVKGREDKTKPPQFFTEGTLIAAMENIWRSFDDPKGQAMLKEAGGIGTPATRAAIIAELKRKEYL
;
A
#
# COMPACT_ATOMS: atom_id res chain seq x y z
N HIS A 1 6.12 -19.77 8.01
CA HIS A 1 6.55 -19.46 9.38
C HIS A 1 6.80 -17.95 9.49
N GLY A 2 6.26 -17.32 10.53
CA GLY A 2 6.49 -15.89 10.79
C GLY A 2 7.89 -15.66 11.40
N ILE A 3 8.50 -14.53 11.08
CA ILE A 3 9.73 -14.07 11.73
C ILE A 3 9.31 -13.30 12.98
N VAL A 4 9.77 -13.74 14.14
CA VAL A 4 9.46 -13.13 15.44
C VAL A 4 10.74 -12.80 16.21
N PRO A 5 10.73 -11.74 17.04
CA PRO A 5 11.86 -11.46 17.92
C PRO A 5 12.02 -12.60 18.94
N VAL A 6 13.27 -12.97 19.23
CA VAL A 6 13.59 -13.93 20.28
C VAL A 6 14.05 -13.22 21.55
N ALA A 7 13.98 -13.93 22.69
CA ALA A 7 14.33 -13.36 24.01
C ALA A 7 15.83 -13.01 24.20
N ASN A 8 16.70 -13.41 23.25
CA ASN A 8 18.11 -13.08 23.32
C ASN A 8 18.31 -11.57 23.07
N THR A 9 18.99 -10.93 23.99
CA THR A 9 19.33 -9.52 23.88
C THR A 9 20.36 -9.34 22.76
N ILE A 10 19.96 -8.71 21.68
CA ILE A 10 20.88 -8.26 20.64
C ILE A 10 21.35 -6.86 21.05
N ASP A 11 22.68 -6.67 21.14
CA ASP A 11 23.22 -5.33 21.34
C ASP A 11 23.01 -4.52 20.03
N PRO A 12 22.20 -3.44 20.06
CA PRO A 12 21.97 -2.62 18.87
C PRO A 12 23.26 -2.03 18.27
N ALA A 13 24.31 -1.89 19.06
CA ALA A 13 25.59 -1.34 18.63
C ALA A 13 26.38 -2.33 17.71
N THR A 14 26.03 -3.61 17.72
CA THR A 14 26.68 -4.63 16.87
C THR A 14 26.04 -4.77 15.49
N LEU A 15 24.88 -4.14 15.27
CA LEU A 15 24.13 -4.20 14.01
C LEU A 15 24.60 -3.12 13.04
N THR A 16 24.69 -3.45 11.78
CA THR A 16 24.76 -2.46 10.70
C THR A 16 23.46 -1.64 10.67
N ARG A 17 23.49 -0.49 9.98
CA ARG A 17 22.30 0.37 9.86
C ARG A 17 21.12 -0.36 9.25
N GLU A 18 21.36 -1.14 8.19
CA GLU A 18 20.34 -1.89 7.47
C GLU A 18 19.76 -3.02 8.34
N GLU A 19 20.60 -3.76 9.05
CA GLU A 19 20.16 -4.78 10.00
C GLU A 19 19.33 -4.19 11.13
N ALA A 20 19.73 -3.04 11.67
CA ALA A 20 18.99 -2.34 12.71
C ALA A 20 17.61 -1.85 12.21
N ASP A 21 17.52 -1.40 10.97
CA ASP A 21 16.25 -0.95 10.37
C ASP A 21 15.31 -2.13 10.14
N ILE A 22 15.81 -3.26 9.63
CA ILE A 22 15.04 -4.50 9.48
C ILE A 22 14.59 -5.03 10.84
N TYR A 23 15.48 -5.08 11.82
CA TYR A 23 15.17 -5.55 13.17
C TYR A 23 14.04 -4.70 13.81
N ARG A 24 14.14 -3.36 13.72
CA ARG A 24 13.10 -2.45 14.20
C ARG A 24 11.76 -2.71 13.50
N LEU A 25 11.77 -2.94 12.19
CA LEU A 25 10.55 -3.23 11.44
C LEU A 25 9.88 -4.51 11.94
N ILE A 26 10.66 -5.59 12.13
CA ILE A 26 10.16 -6.87 12.65
C ILE A 26 9.57 -6.69 14.05
N VAL A 27 10.31 -6.04 14.95
CA VAL A 27 9.86 -5.79 16.32
C VAL A 27 8.56 -4.98 16.35
N ARG A 28 8.49 -3.90 15.55
CA ARG A 28 7.27 -3.07 15.46
C ARG A 28 6.07 -3.86 14.93
N ARG A 29 6.26 -4.68 13.89
CA ARG A 29 5.21 -5.55 13.35
C ARG A 29 4.75 -6.58 14.38
N TYR A 30 5.66 -7.14 15.15
CA TYR A 30 5.32 -8.07 16.23
C TYR A 30 4.54 -7.38 17.33
N ILE A 31 5.01 -6.24 17.83
CA ILE A 31 4.32 -5.45 18.88
C ILE A 31 2.94 -5.00 18.40
N ALA A 32 2.79 -4.64 17.14
CA ALA A 32 1.53 -4.20 16.56
C ALA A 32 0.39 -5.22 16.71
N GLN A 33 0.71 -6.52 16.79
CA GLN A 33 -0.29 -7.59 16.99
C GLN A 33 -0.99 -7.51 18.36
N PHE A 34 -0.39 -6.82 19.33
CA PHE A 34 -0.94 -6.66 20.69
C PHE A 34 -1.66 -5.32 20.90
N PHE A 35 -1.65 -4.46 19.88
CA PHE A 35 -2.36 -3.18 19.90
C PHE A 35 -3.82 -3.34 19.46
N PRO A 36 -4.70 -2.43 19.89
CA PRO A 36 -6.08 -2.38 19.37
C PRO A 36 -6.12 -2.26 17.85
N VAL A 37 -7.21 -2.70 17.26
CA VAL A 37 -7.45 -2.53 15.82
C VAL A 37 -7.53 -1.05 15.46
N HIS A 38 -7.11 -0.71 14.27
CA HIS A 38 -7.33 0.62 13.71
C HIS A 38 -8.79 0.71 13.24
N GLU A 39 -9.54 1.69 13.77
CA GLU A 39 -10.94 1.89 13.43
C GLU A 39 -11.15 3.28 12.83
N PHE A 40 -11.93 3.33 11.77
CA PHE A 40 -12.27 4.58 11.10
C PHE A 40 -13.66 4.50 10.46
N ASP A 41 -14.29 5.66 10.31
CA ASP A 41 -15.49 5.81 9.51
C ASP A 41 -15.09 6.22 8.09
N ALA A 42 -15.44 5.41 7.10
CA ALA A 42 -15.30 5.74 5.69
C ALA A 42 -16.65 6.30 5.17
N THR A 43 -16.60 7.44 4.53
CA THR A 43 -17.76 8.08 3.92
C THR A 43 -17.51 8.25 2.44
N GLU A 44 -18.42 7.77 1.62
CA GLU A 44 -18.43 8.01 0.19
C GLU A 44 -19.67 8.82 -0.19
N VAL A 45 -19.46 9.94 -0.87
CA VAL A 45 -20.50 10.83 -1.34
C VAL A 45 -20.51 10.84 -2.86
N VAL A 46 -21.67 10.58 -3.44
CA VAL A 46 -21.90 10.63 -4.88
C VAL A 46 -22.83 11.81 -5.17
N LEU A 47 -22.34 12.78 -5.94
CA LEU A 47 -23.05 14.00 -6.32
C LEU A 47 -23.41 13.93 -7.80
N GLY A 48 -24.69 14.10 -8.14
CA GLY A 48 -25.15 14.28 -9.52
C GLY A 48 -25.21 15.78 -9.85
N ILE A 49 -24.58 16.20 -10.94
CA ILE A 49 -24.61 17.59 -11.42
C ILE A 49 -24.93 17.55 -12.91
N GLY A 50 -26.19 17.80 -13.28
CA GLY A 50 -26.68 17.54 -14.63
C GLY A 50 -26.58 16.05 -14.95
N ASP A 51 -25.94 15.71 -16.06
CA ASP A 51 -25.71 14.32 -16.51
C ASP A 51 -24.38 13.72 -15.95
N GLU A 52 -23.61 14.50 -15.21
CA GLU A 52 -22.30 14.11 -14.70
C GLU A 52 -22.38 13.66 -13.23
N THR A 53 -21.50 12.73 -12.87
CA THR A 53 -21.40 12.19 -11.52
C THR A 53 -20.04 12.47 -10.92
N PHE A 54 -20.01 13.04 -9.72
CA PHE A 54 -18.80 13.33 -8.96
C PHE A 54 -18.79 12.50 -7.69
N THR A 55 -17.65 11.90 -7.39
CA THR A 55 -17.48 11.09 -6.17
C THR A 55 -16.47 11.76 -5.24
N ALA A 56 -16.79 11.84 -3.96
CA ALA A 56 -15.89 12.28 -2.92
C ALA A 56 -15.79 11.20 -1.84
N LYS A 57 -14.57 10.89 -1.40
CA LYS A 57 -14.31 9.96 -0.31
C LYS A 57 -13.76 10.73 0.89
N GLY A 58 -14.22 10.38 2.07
CA GLY A 58 -13.75 10.93 3.33
C GLY A 58 -13.49 9.84 4.35
N ARG A 59 -12.58 10.11 5.28
CA ARG A 59 -12.23 9.19 6.37
C ARG A 59 -12.08 9.96 7.68
N VAL A 60 -12.67 9.43 8.74
CA VAL A 60 -12.50 9.94 10.09
C VAL A 60 -11.99 8.82 10.98
N VAL A 61 -10.77 8.94 11.49
CA VAL A 61 -10.17 7.95 12.38
C VAL A 61 -10.85 8.01 13.74
N ARG A 62 -11.33 6.88 14.26
CA ARG A 62 -11.93 6.70 15.57
C ARG A 62 -10.92 6.19 16.59
N VAL A 63 -10.15 5.17 16.20
CA VAL A 63 -9.11 4.56 17.02
C VAL A 63 -7.86 4.40 16.18
N GLU A 64 -6.76 5.04 16.56
CA GLU A 64 -5.47 4.90 15.86
C GLU A 64 -4.95 3.46 15.90
N GLY A 65 -5.17 2.76 17.02
CA GLY A 65 -4.77 1.38 17.20
C GLY A 65 -3.28 1.15 16.96
N TRP A 66 -2.95 0.06 16.28
CA TRP A 66 -1.57 -0.32 15.96
C TRP A 66 -0.85 0.68 15.04
N ARG A 67 -1.56 1.53 14.30
CA ARG A 67 -0.95 2.51 13.38
C ARG A 67 -0.08 3.55 14.08
N ILE A 68 -0.30 3.81 15.37
CA ILE A 68 0.51 4.74 16.17
C ILE A 68 2.00 4.37 16.17
N LEU A 69 2.33 3.08 16.07
CA LEU A 69 3.72 2.61 16.02
C LEU A 69 4.46 3.02 14.74
N PHE A 70 3.72 3.32 13.67
CA PHE A 70 4.25 3.65 12.34
C PHE A 70 4.07 5.13 11.98
N GLU A 71 3.51 5.93 12.86
CA GLU A 71 3.17 7.33 12.58
C GLU A 71 4.38 8.17 12.15
N LYS A 72 5.53 7.97 12.80
CA LYS A 72 6.76 8.71 12.45
C LYS A 72 7.23 8.40 11.02
N ASP A 73 7.16 7.15 10.62
CA ASP A 73 7.60 6.72 9.29
C ASP A 73 6.62 7.24 8.22
N ARG A 74 5.33 7.22 8.53
CA ARG A 74 4.27 7.78 7.68
C ARG A 74 4.46 9.28 7.47
N ARG A 75 4.63 10.07 8.54
CA ARG A 75 4.89 11.51 8.45
C ARG A 75 6.16 11.82 7.63
N ALA A 76 7.21 11.04 7.82
CA ALA A 76 8.45 11.20 7.05
C ALA A 76 8.25 10.86 5.56
N ALA A 77 7.43 9.86 5.23
CA ALA A 77 7.08 9.50 3.87
C ALA A 77 6.23 10.60 3.20
N GLU A 78 5.22 11.12 3.90
CA GLU A 78 4.39 12.25 3.43
C GLU A 78 5.23 13.51 3.16
N GLU A 79 6.15 13.83 4.06
CA GLU A 79 7.04 14.98 3.88
C GLU A 79 7.94 14.82 2.64
N LYS A 80 8.47 13.62 2.41
CA LYS A 80 9.24 13.29 1.19
C LYS A 80 8.39 13.43 -0.06
N ARG A 81 7.15 12.97 -0.04
CA ARG A 81 6.19 13.12 -1.16
C ARG A 81 5.90 14.58 -1.47
N ARG A 82 5.66 15.41 -0.45
CA ARG A 82 5.45 16.87 -0.63
C ARG A 82 6.68 17.56 -1.24
N LYS A 83 7.88 17.17 -0.84
CA LYS A 83 9.13 17.74 -1.37
C LYS A 83 9.48 17.23 -2.78
N ASN A 84 9.08 16.02 -3.14
CA ASN A 84 9.37 15.44 -4.45
C ASN A 84 8.17 14.68 -5.04
N PRO A 85 7.17 15.41 -5.59
CA PRO A 85 5.97 14.78 -6.15
C PRO A 85 6.24 13.91 -7.38
N LYS A 86 7.42 14.05 -8.03
CA LYS A 86 7.81 13.20 -9.15
C LYS A 86 8.34 11.82 -8.72
N ALA A 87 8.79 11.66 -7.47
CA ALA A 87 9.27 10.39 -6.94
C ALA A 87 8.13 9.49 -6.43
N ALA A 88 6.90 9.97 -6.41
CA ALA A 88 5.71 9.23 -5.97
C ALA A 88 5.24 8.14 -6.96
N GLY A 89 6.02 7.84 -7.99
CA GLY A 89 5.67 6.93 -9.07
C GLY A 89 5.82 5.43 -8.79
N GLY A 90 6.16 5.02 -7.58
CA GLY A 90 6.29 3.60 -7.21
C GLY A 90 5.08 3.11 -6.40
N ARG A 91 3.85 3.32 -6.88
CA ARG A 91 2.70 2.64 -6.30
C ARG A 91 2.81 1.16 -6.59
N ASP A 92 2.79 0.35 -5.55
CA ASP A 92 2.44 -1.06 -5.66
C ASP A 92 0.98 -1.11 -6.16
N PRO A 93 0.70 -1.64 -7.37
CA PRO A 93 -0.66 -1.73 -7.88
C PRO A 93 -1.56 -2.60 -7.00
N ASP A 94 -0.97 -3.37 -6.10
CA ASP A 94 -1.63 -4.26 -5.16
C ASP A 94 -1.69 -3.72 -3.72
N ALA A 95 -1.07 -2.59 -3.44
CA ALA A 95 -1.39 -1.85 -2.24
C ALA A 95 -2.86 -1.43 -2.37
N GLU A 96 -3.74 -2.22 -1.78
CA GLU A 96 -5.12 -1.80 -1.52
C GLU A 96 -5.04 -0.36 -1.02
N ASP A 97 -5.80 0.54 -1.62
CA ASP A 97 -5.80 2.00 -1.44
C ASP A 97 -5.54 2.48 0.01
N GLU A 98 -4.40 2.10 0.60
CA GLU A 98 -3.92 2.64 1.87
C GLU A 98 -3.46 4.10 1.71
N ASP A 99 -3.39 4.60 0.49
CA ASP A 99 -3.16 6.02 0.15
C ASP A 99 -4.38 6.91 0.42
N GLU A 100 -5.32 6.41 1.18
CA GLU A 100 -6.41 7.21 1.73
C GLU A 100 -5.96 8.21 2.82
N ASP A 101 -4.67 8.41 2.99
CA ASP A 101 -4.16 9.50 3.82
C ASP A 101 -4.52 10.90 3.27
N ASP A 102 -4.98 10.97 2.01
CA ASP A 102 -5.62 12.15 1.43
C ASP A 102 -7.14 12.18 1.65
N ALA A 103 -7.69 11.26 2.43
CA ALA A 103 -9.11 11.24 2.73
C ALA A 103 -9.47 12.49 3.54
N GLN A 104 -10.03 13.45 2.85
CA GLN A 104 -10.55 14.67 3.47
C GLN A 104 -11.69 14.36 4.44
N THR A 105 -11.82 15.16 5.48
CA THR A 105 -12.99 15.11 6.34
C THR A 105 -14.16 15.73 5.58
N LEU A 106 -15.13 14.93 5.21
CA LEU A 106 -16.35 15.39 4.56
C LEU A 106 -17.34 15.95 5.60
N PRO A 107 -18.13 16.97 5.24
CA PRO A 107 -19.20 17.43 6.08
C PRO A 107 -20.26 16.33 6.26
N ALA A 108 -21.07 16.42 7.30
CA ALA A 108 -22.19 15.51 7.52
C ALA A 108 -23.25 15.77 6.45
N LEU A 109 -23.34 14.87 5.47
CA LEU A 109 -24.31 14.91 4.38
C LEU A 109 -25.29 13.74 4.49
N ARG A 110 -26.51 13.97 4.03
CA ARG A 110 -27.57 12.95 3.94
C ARG A 110 -27.98 12.75 2.49
N LYS A 111 -28.49 11.58 2.18
CA LYS A 111 -29.04 11.30 0.86
C LYS A 111 -30.21 12.27 0.58
N GLY A 112 -30.11 13.01 -0.53
CA GLY A 112 -31.08 13.99 -0.94
C GLY A 112 -30.74 15.44 -0.57
N ASP A 113 -29.64 15.68 0.15
CA ASP A 113 -29.14 17.03 0.40
C ASP A 113 -28.77 17.70 -0.93
N VAL A 114 -29.12 18.95 -1.07
CA VAL A 114 -28.80 19.78 -2.24
C VAL A 114 -27.51 20.56 -1.95
N CYS A 115 -26.57 20.50 -2.88
CA CYS A 115 -25.29 21.21 -2.77
C CYS A 115 -25.17 22.28 -3.85
N ASP A 116 -24.72 23.48 -3.47
CA ASP A 116 -24.41 24.53 -4.42
C ASP A 116 -23.04 24.35 -5.06
N VAL A 117 -23.01 24.23 -6.39
CA VAL A 117 -21.76 24.13 -7.15
C VAL A 117 -21.17 25.52 -7.31
N ARG A 118 -20.06 25.81 -6.63
CA ARG A 118 -19.37 27.11 -6.74
C ARG A 118 -18.39 27.18 -7.89
N ALA A 119 -17.69 26.08 -8.17
CA ALA A 119 -16.73 26.00 -9.27
C ALA A 119 -16.48 24.55 -9.66
N VAL A 120 -16.26 24.32 -10.93
CA VAL A 120 -15.76 23.06 -11.49
C VAL A 120 -14.43 23.36 -12.18
N LYS A 121 -13.40 22.55 -11.88
CA LYS A 121 -12.07 22.66 -12.51
C LYS A 121 -11.77 21.38 -13.26
N GLY A 122 -11.63 21.50 -14.58
CA GLY A 122 -11.09 20.40 -15.38
C GLY A 122 -9.56 20.31 -15.22
N ARG A 123 -9.07 19.08 -15.11
CA ARG A 123 -7.63 18.79 -15.13
C ARG A 123 -7.36 17.77 -16.23
N GLU A 124 -6.46 18.12 -17.13
CA GLU A 124 -5.98 17.19 -18.13
C GLU A 124 -4.77 16.46 -17.57
N ASP A 125 -4.86 15.14 -17.50
CA ASP A 125 -3.76 14.26 -17.13
C ASP A 125 -3.44 13.32 -18.30
N LYS A 126 -2.15 13.05 -18.50
CA LYS A 126 -1.70 12.04 -19.47
C LYS A 126 -1.40 10.74 -18.75
N THR A 127 -1.90 9.64 -19.28
CA THR A 127 -1.50 8.31 -18.83
C THR A 127 0.01 8.14 -18.95
N LYS A 128 0.62 7.58 -17.93
CA LYS A 128 2.05 7.25 -17.93
C LYS A 128 2.19 5.74 -18.16
N PRO A 129 3.25 5.31 -18.86
CA PRO A 129 3.54 3.88 -18.97
C PRO A 129 3.77 3.30 -17.57
N PRO A 130 3.48 2.00 -17.35
CA PRO A 130 3.82 1.31 -16.13
C PRO A 130 5.30 1.47 -15.80
N GLN A 131 5.62 1.55 -14.53
CA GLN A 131 7.02 1.61 -14.11
C GLN A 131 7.68 0.23 -14.26
N PHE A 132 8.99 0.24 -14.49
CA PHE A 132 9.77 -1.00 -14.46
C PHE A 132 9.70 -1.63 -13.06
N PHE A 133 9.67 -2.95 -13.02
CA PHE A 133 9.71 -3.67 -11.77
C PHE A 133 11.03 -3.42 -11.04
N THR A 134 10.93 -3.19 -9.74
CA THR A 134 12.03 -3.40 -8.80
C THR A 134 12.01 -4.86 -8.35
N GLU A 135 13.06 -5.34 -7.67
CA GLU A 135 13.06 -6.71 -7.13
C GLU A 135 11.87 -6.94 -6.18
N GLY A 136 11.54 -5.97 -5.34
CA GLY A 136 10.42 -6.07 -4.40
C GLY A 136 9.07 -6.12 -5.11
N THR A 137 8.83 -5.23 -6.08
CA THR A 137 7.56 -5.22 -6.84
C THR A 137 7.45 -6.43 -7.75
N LEU A 138 8.57 -6.99 -8.23
CA LEU A 138 8.57 -8.23 -9.00
C LEU A 138 8.17 -9.44 -8.14
N ILE A 139 8.65 -9.51 -6.89
CA ILE A 139 8.23 -10.56 -5.94
C ILE A 139 6.72 -10.45 -5.68
N ALA A 140 6.19 -9.26 -5.47
CA ALA A 140 4.76 -9.04 -5.28
C ALA A 140 3.95 -9.41 -6.54
N ALA A 141 4.44 -9.07 -7.73
CA ALA A 141 3.82 -9.48 -8.99
C ALA A 141 3.82 -11.00 -9.19
N MET A 142 4.90 -11.71 -8.81
CA MET A 142 4.94 -13.17 -8.83
C MET A 142 3.90 -13.80 -7.90
N GLU A 143 3.65 -13.19 -6.76
CA GLU A 143 2.63 -13.62 -5.81
C GLU A 143 1.22 -13.43 -6.34
N ASN A 144 0.99 -12.31 -7.02
CA ASN A 144 -0.32 -11.91 -7.54
C ASN A 144 -0.49 -12.16 -9.05
N ILE A 145 0.36 -12.98 -9.65
CA ILE A 145 0.37 -13.22 -11.11
C ILE A 145 -0.98 -13.66 -11.66
N TRP A 146 -1.81 -14.30 -10.84
CA TRP A 146 -3.15 -14.72 -11.21
C TRP A 146 -4.03 -13.58 -11.72
N ARG A 147 -3.77 -12.33 -11.32
CA ARG A 147 -4.50 -11.14 -11.79
C ARG A 147 -4.22 -10.80 -13.26
N SER A 148 -3.10 -11.27 -13.79
CA SER A 148 -2.69 -11.05 -15.19
C SER A 148 -3.21 -12.10 -16.15
N PHE A 149 -4.00 -13.07 -15.66
CA PHE A 149 -4.59 -14.11 -16.50
C PHE A 149 -6.06 -13.82 -16.79
N ASP A 150 -6.45 -13.96 -18.04
CA ASP A 150 -7.86 -13.76 -18.47
C ASP A 150 -8.71 -15.01 -18.24
N ASP A 151 -8.08 -16.21 -18.15
CA ASP A 151 -8.79 -17.47 -17.94
C ASP A 151 -9.16 -17.68 -16.46
N PRO A 152 -10.46 -17.77 -16.10
CA PRO A 152 -10.90 -17.95 -14.71
C PRO A 152 -10.36 -19.23 -14.05
N LYS A 153 -10.15 -20.32 -14.81
CA LYS A 153 -9.59 -21.56 -14.26
C LYS A 153 -8.11 -21.39 -13.91
N GLY A 154 -7.34 -20.77 -14.82
CA GLY A 154 -5.94 -20.44 -14.58
C GLY A 154 -5.78 -19.48 -13.38
N GLN A 155 -6.64 -18.48 -13.29
CA GLN A 155 -6.68 -17.58 -12.12
C GLN A 155 -6.89 -18.34 -10.80
N ALA A 156 -7.89 -19.22 -10.74
CA ALA A 156 -8.19 -19.99 -9.54
C ALA A 156 -7.02 -20.89 -9.12
N MET A 157 -6.42 -21.60 -10.07
CA MET A 157 -5.26 -22.46 -9.81
C MET A 157 -4.04 -21.67 -9.30
N LEU A 158 -3.71 -20.56 -9.93
CA LEU A 158 -2.57 -19.72 -9.52
C LEU A 158 -2.83 -19.06 -8.18
N LYS A 159 -4.06 -18.65 -7.88
CA LYS A 159 -4.45 -18.09 -6.59
C LYS A 159 -4.32 -19.13 -5.48
N GLU A 160 -4.78 -20.36 -5.71
CA GLU A 160 -4.66 -21.48 -4.76
C GLU A 160 -3.19 -21.86 -4.54
N ALA A 161 -2.37 -21.85 -5.59
CA ALA A 161 -0.94 -22.11 -5.50
C ALA A 161 -0.14 -20.97 -4.83
N GLY A 162 -0.74 -19.80 -4.58
CA GLY A 162 -0.06 -18.65 -4.01
C GLY A 162 0.88 -17.93 -4.99
N GLY A 163 0.58 -18.03 -6.30
CA GLY A 163 1.36 -17.40 -7.37
C GLY A 163 2.48 -18.29 -7.91
N ILE A 164 3.49 -17.66 -8.51
CA ILE A 164 4.68 -18.35 -9.05
C ILE A 164 5.78 -18.40 -7.97
N GLY A 165 6.29 -19.58 -7.71
CA GLY A 165 7.30 -19.84 -6.67
C GLY A 165 6.74 -19.68 -5.25
N THR A 166 7.53 -20.07 -4.29
CA THR A 166 7.23 -19.89 -2.87
C THR A 166 7.89 -18.64 -2.33
N PRO A 167 7.49 -18.08 -1.18
CA PRO A 167 8.19 -16.95 -0.56
C PRO A 167 9.71 -17.19 -0.39
N ALA A 168 10.11 -18.43 -0.11
CA ALA A 168 11.51 -18.81 0.06
C ALA A 168 12.30 -18.88 -1.26
N THR A 169 11.64 -19.15 -2.39
CA THR A 169 12.31 -19.40 -3.68
C THR A 169 12.26 -18.20 -4.63
N ARG A 170 11.33 -17.25 -4.47
CA ARG A 170 11.17 -16.11 -5.39
C ARG A 170 12.44 -15.29 -5.52
N ALA A 171 13.08 -14.94 -4.40
CA ALA A 171 14.33 -14.17 -4.43
C ALA A 171 15.46 -14.92 -5.17
N ALA A 172 15.59 -16.23 -4.95
CA ALA A 172 16.59 -17.06 -5.64
C ALA A 172 16.33 -17.15 -7.16
N ILE A 173 15.06 -17.25 -7.57
CA ILE A 173 14.66 -17.24 -8.98
C ILE A 173 15.07 -15.92 -9.65
N ILE A 174 14.78 -14.78 -9.01
CA ILE A 174 15.15 -13.45 -9.55
C ILE A 174 16.68 -13.33 -9.66
N ALA A 175 17.41 -13.75 -8.63
CA ALA A 175 18.88 -13.72 -8.65
C ALA A 175 19.45 -14.57 -9.79
N GLU A 176 18.87 -15.75 -10.05
CA GLU A 176 19.29 -16.63 -11.14
C GLU A 176 18.99 -16.01 -12.53
N LEU A 177 17.81 -15.36 -12.70
CA LEU A 177 17.45 -14.67 -13.94
C LEU A 177 18.39 -13.50 -14.23
N LYS A 178 18.78 -12.74 -13.20
CA LYS A 178 19.79 -11.67 -13.32
C LYS A 178 21.16 -12.22 -13.69
N ARG A 179 21.58 -13.32 -13.05
CA ARG A 179 22.87 -13.96 -13.37
C ARG A 179 22.93 -14.44 -14.82
N LYS A 180 21.79 -14.81 -15.39
CA LYS A 180 21.67 -15.23 -16.79
C LYS A 180 21.39 -14.08 -17.77
N GLU A 181 21.37 -12.84 -17.29
CA GLU A 181 21.08 -11.62 -18.09
C GLU A 181 19.72 -11.66 -18.80
N TYR A 182 18.72 -12.29 -18.17
CA TYR A 182 17.33 -12.26 -18.65
C TYR A 182 16.52 -11.10 -18.08
N LEU A 183 17.03 -10.44 -17.04
CA LEU A 183 16.46 -9.25 -16.38
C LEU A 183 17.49 -8.14 -16.29
#